data_3429f9a8649f40385cf14c473bffe0af
#
_entry.id   3429f9a8649f40385cf14c473bffe0af
#
_cell.length_a   1.000
_cell.length_b   1.000
_cell.length_c   1.000
_cell.angle_alpha   90.00
_cell.angle_beta   90.00
_cell.angle_gamma   90.00
#
_symmetry.space_group_name_H-M   'P 1'
#
loop_
_entity.id
_entity.type
_entity.pdbx_description
1 polymer ?
#
loop_
_entity_poly.entity_id
_entity_poly.type
_entity_poly.pdbx_seq_one_letter_code
_entity_poly.pdbx_strand_id
1 'polypeptide(L)'
;MPASDTQSKSEIRSENRQRLMEIVDVVRKHDIVHGGMTPDKLCAIIEELGPTFIKLGQILSMRSDILPKEYCEALTRLRSSVAPMPYSQVASIVEGSYGRPISEVFQSFDEQALGSASIAQVHAAVLQTGEQVVVKVQREGIHDIMSRDIMLLKQACKLLKYTPVSGMVDFNQVLDEMWVVAQEEMNFQTEAGNLEKFHKLNEDVAFVTSPILYREYTTTHVLVMERVDGMSIDDLDALRANGYDPSEIGAKLADNYIRQIMEDGFFHADPHPGNMRIRDGKIVWLDMGMMGTLSDRERTLIGHAITGIARGDIDMCRDAVLGLGEFKGKADKRQLYRDIEELLDKYGSAGLGDMDLAKVFEDLTEVMKVNGISMPASLTMLARGLTTIEGAVAALSPDINVMQVVTARIGDDMFKNVDWRGIIQQDARAVYESAHKSLEIPALLADVMRTGLKGEAVVGIEHRASDDMSALISDVVFKVCAALIAAALIICGSTLSTTASLTGGICWYTIACFIVAAVILGWAFWFRGRKKKG
;
A
#
# COMPACT_ATOMS: atom_id res chain seq x y z
N MET A 1 41.73 -16.97 -27.82
CA MET A 1 42.22 -15.75 -27.17
C MET A 1 41.58 -15.63 -25.79
N PRO A 2 42.22 -16.03 -24.69
CA PRO A 2 41.63 -15.97 -23.33
C PRO A 2 42.23 -14.88 -22.42
N ALA A 3 43.02 -13.92 -22.94
CA ALA A 3 43.69 -12.93 -22.08
C ALA A 3 42.88 -11.67 -21.74
N SER A 4 41.89 -11.29 -22.54
CA SER A 4 41.09 -10.08 -22.32
C SER A 4 40.06 -10.23 -21.19
N ASP A 5 39.54 -11.43 -20.98
CA ASP A 5 38.48 -11.72 -19.98
C ASP A 5 39.02 -11.75 -18.54
N THR A 6 40.31 -12.03 -18.36
CA THR A 6 40.96 -12.13 -17.04
C THR A 6 41.40 -10.75 -16.51
N GLN A 7 41.83 -9.85 -17.39
CA GLN A 7 42.18 -8.46 -17.05
C GLN A 7 40.95 -7.68 -16.61
N SER A 8 39.86 -7.77 -17.34
CA SER A 8 38.57 -7.14 -16.98
C SER A 8 38.06 -7.60 -15.62
N LYS A 9 38.15 -8.89 -15.29
CA LYS A 9 37.72 -9.41 -13.95
C LYS A 9 38.60 -8.94 -12.79
N SER A 10 39.88 -8.70 -13.03
CA SER A 10 40.81 -8.19 -12.00
C SER A 10 40.58 -6.70 -11.72
N GLU A 11 40.28 -5.93 -12.75
CA GLU A 11 39.95 -4.51 -12.65
C GLU A 11 38.64 -4.29 -11.91
N ILE A 12 37.58 -5.00 -12.26
CA ILE A 12 36.29 -4.98 -11.56
C ILE A 12 36.43 -5.34 -10.07
N ARG A 13 37.25 -6.35 -9.75
CA ARG A 13 37.55 -6.71 -8.37
C ARG A 13 38.28 -5.62 -7.59
N SER A 14 39.22 -4.94 -8.27
CA SER A 14 39.94 -3.81 -7.67
C SER A 14 39.03 -2.63 -7.39
N GLU A 15 38.18 -2.25 -8.33
CA GLU A 15 37.20 -1.17 -8.18
C GLU A 15 36.18 -1.48 -7.09
N ASN A 16 35.63 -2.70 -7.05
CA ASN A 16 34.71 -3.13 -6.00
C ASN A 16 35.35 -3.07 -4.62
N ARG A 17 36.63 -3.46 -4.51
CA ARG A 17 37.36 -3.39 -3.25
C ARG A 17 37.61 -1.95 -2.83
N GLN A 18 37.97 -1.05 -3.75
CA GLN A 18 38.17 0.35 -3.50
C GLN A 18 36.85 1.01 -3.02
N ARG A 19 35.74 0.74 -3.73
CA ARG A 19 34.42 1.27 -3.35
C ARG A 19 33.95 0.75 -1.98
N LEU A 20 34.21 -0.53 -1.69
CA LEU A 20 33.89 -1.08 -0.37
C LEU A 20 34.71 -0.40 0.75
N MET A 21 36.00 -0.11 0.51
CA MET A 21 36.83 0.62 1.48
C MET A 21 36.31 2.03 1.70
N GLU A 22 35.92 2.74 0.64
CA GLU A 22 35.31 4.07 0.72
C GLU A 22 34.04 4.03 1.58
N ILE A 23 33.12 3.09 1.35
CA ILE A 23 31.91 2.91 2.15
C ILE A 23 32.28 2.66 3.64
N VAL A 24 33.23 1.77 3.89
CA VAL A 24 33.66 1.46 5.25
C VAL A 24 34.31 2.67 5.95
N ASP A 25 35.11 3.45 5.24
CA ASP A 25 35.77 4.63 5.79
C ASP A 25 34.77 5.73 6.15
N VAL A 26 33.77 5.96 5.29
CA VAL A 26 32.66 6.90 5.58
C VAL A 26 31.87 6.45 6.80
N VAL A 27 31.47 5.18 6.85
CA VAL A 27 30.74 4.62 7.99
C VAL A 27 31.54 4.75 9.31
N ARG A 28 32.87 4.50 9.23
CA ARG A 28 33.78 4.60 10.38
C ARG A 28 33.97 6.04 10.86
N LYS A 29 34.07 6.99 9.94
CA LYS A 29 34.19 8.42 10.22
C LYS A 29 33.01 8.95 11.04
N HIS A 30 31.80 8.45 10.81
CA HIS A 30 30.59 8.85 11.53
C HIS A 30 30.36 8.12 12.87
N ASP A 31 31.32 7.31 13.32
CA ASP A 31 31.32 6.61 14.63
C ASP A 31 29.99 5.96 15.01
N ILE A 32 29.52 5.06 14.12
CA ILE A 32 28.26 4.32 14.33
C ILE A 32 28.42 3.27 15.45
N VAL A 33 29.63 2.72 15.58
CA VAL A 33 29.89 1.57 16.47
C VAL A 33 29.77 1.97 17.96
N HIS A 34 30.23 3.17 18.34
CA HIS A 34 30.19 3.62 19.72
C HIS A 34 29.09 4.65 20.01
N GLY A 35 28.74 5.47 19.00
CA GLY A 35 27.74 6.53 19.14
C GLY A 35 26.34 6.22 18.63
N GLY A 36 26.09 5.00 18.12
CA GLY A 36 24.84 4.59 17.52
C GLY A 36 24.50 5.30 16.21
N MET A 37 23.50 4.80 15.51
CA MET A 37 22.94 5.42 14.30
C MET A 37 21.87 6.44 14.72
N THR A 38 21.98 7.67 14.24
CA THR A 38 20.93 8.69 14.36
C THR A 38 20.44 9.10 12.98
N PRO A 39 19.22 9.67 12.85
CA PRO A 39 18.70 10.15 11.57
C PRO A 39 19.66 11.10 10.83
N ASP A 40 20.25 12.05 11.54
CA ASP A 40 21.19 13.03 10.95
C ASP A 40 22.51 12.37 10.50
N LYS A 41 23.02 11.39 11.26
CA LYS A 41 24.20 10.62 10.86
C LYS A 41 23.92 9.81 9.60
N LEU A 42 22.74 9.19 9.50
CA LEU A 42 22.35 8.43 8.32
C LEU A 42 22.32 9.34 7.09
N CYS A 43 21.73 10.52 7.17
CA CYS A 43 21.72 11.50 6.08
C CYS A 43 23.15 11.90 5.67
N ALA A 44 23.99 12.25 6.64
CA ALA A 44 25.37 12.66 6.37
C ALA A 44 26.20 11.55 5.68
N ILE A 45 26.02 10.29 6.08
CA ILE A 45 26.67 9.14 5.44
C ILE A 45 26.18 9.00 4.00
N ILE A 46 24.87 9.08 3.78
CA ILE A 46 24.25 8.95 2.46
C ILE A 46 24.74 10.06 1.52
N GLU A 47 24.79 11.29 1.99
CA GLU A 47 25.29 12.44 1.21
C GLU A 47 26.78 12.28 0.86
N GLU A 48 27.62 11.84 1.80
CA GLU A 48 29.05 11.62 1.58
C GLU A 48 29.34 10.46 0.63
N LEU A 49 28.49 9.41 0.62
CA LEU A 49 28.59 8.28 -0.28
C LEU A 49 28.13 8.59 -1.72
N GLY A 50 27.41 9.71 -1.90
CA GLY A 50 27.12 10.29 -3.20
C GLY A 50 25.79 9.85 -3.85
N PRO A 51 25.63 10.13 -5.17
CA PRO A 51 24.33 10.12 -5.86
C PRO A 51 23.54 8.81 -5.73
N THR A 52 24.20 7.67 -5.82
CA THR A 52 23.57 6.34 -5.64
C THR A 52 22.92 6.21 -4.28
N PHE A 53 23.66 6.54 -3.22
CA PHE A 53 23.16 6.43 -1.86
C PHE A 53 22.09 7.48 -1.55
N ILE A 54 22.21 8.68 -2.12
CA ILE A 54 21.16 9.72 -2.04
C ILE A 54 19.85 9.17 -2.63
N LYS A 55 19.91 8.53 -3.80
CA LYS A 55 18.71 7.95 -4.42
C LYS A 55 18.15 6.78 -3.62
N LEU A 56 18.99 5.89 -3.12
CA LEU A 56 18.57 4.81 -2.23
C LEU A 56 17.95 5.37 -0.94
N GLY A 57 18.51 6.44 -0.38
CA GLY A 57 17.95 7.13 0.78
C GLY A 57 16.58 7.75 0.50
N GLN A 58 16.38 8.34 -0.68
CA GLN A 58 15.07 8.86 -1.10
C GLN A 58 14.03 7.74 -1.24
N ILE A 59 14.39 6.59 -1.82
CA ILE A 59 13.52 5.40 -1.88
C ILE A 59 13.22 4.90 -0.46
N LEU A 60 14.22 4.82 0.41
CA LEU A 60 14.04 4.41 1.83
C LEU A 60 13.19 5.39 2.63
N SER A 61 13.20 6.67 2.31
CA SER A 61 12.34 7.66 2.98
C SER A 61 10.85 7.37 2.83
N MET A 62 10.49 6.59 1.82
CA MET A 62 9.12 6.14 1.54
C MET A 62 8.73 4.83 2.26
N ARG A 63 9.66 4.21 2.98
CA ARG A 63 9.51 2.88 3.55
C ARG A 63 9.39 2.94 5.09
N SER A 64 8.30 3.55 5.58
CA SER A 64 7.97 3.60 7.01
C SER A 64 7.65 2.21 7.61
N ASP A 65 7.43 1.22 6.75
CA ASP A 65 7.33 -0.19 7.11
C ASP A 65 8.68 -0.81 7.53
N ILE A 66 9.79 -0.21 7.07
CA ILE A 66 11.16 -0.70 7.32
C ILE A 66 11.90 0.17 8.32
N LEU A 67 11.78 1.50 8.17
CA LEU A 67 12.49 2.48 9.00
C LEU A 67 11.53 3.19 9.96
N PRO A 68 11.99 3.56 11.18
CA PRO A 68 11.25 4.45 12.06
C PRO A 68 10.96 5.80 11.38
N LYS A 69 9.82 6.40 11.72
CA LYS A 69 9.33 7.66 11.13
C LYS A 69 10.38 8.77 11.13
N GLU A 70 11.09 8.95 12.24
CA GLU A 70 12.15 9.96 12.38
C GLU A 70 13.29 9.83 11.35
N TYR A 71 13.62 8.58 10.94
CA TYR A 71 14.60 8.31 9.88
C TYR A 71 14.02 8.62 8.51
N CYS A 72 12.78 8.23 8.25
CA CYS A 72 12.10 8.56 6.99
C CYS A 72 12.01 10.08 6.80
N GLU A 73 11.60 10.83 7.82
CA GLU A 73 11.54 12.30 7.80
C GLU A 73 12.91 12.94 7.57
N ALA A 74 13.96 12.42 8.19
CA ALA A 74 15.31 12.90 7.95
C ALA A 74 15.74 12.67 6.50
N LEU A 75 15.47 11.47 5.96
CA LEU A 75 15.82 11.11 4.59
C LEU A 75 15.06 11.92 3.52
N THR A 76 13.88 12.47 3.83
CA THR A 76 13.18 13.37 2.89
C THR A 76 13.95 14.67 2.65
N ARG A 77 14.84 15.05 3.59
CA ARG A 77 15.68 16.25 3.49
C ARG A 77 16.89 16.07 2.58
N LEU A 78 17.17 14.85 2.12
CA LEU A 78 18.27 14.56 1.19
C LEU A 78 18.07 15.35 -0.10
N ARG A 79 18.96 16.32 -0.34
CA ARG A 79 18.90 17.17 -1.53
C ARG A 79 19.33 16.38 -2.75
N SER A 80 18.52 16.43 -3.79
CA SER A 80 18.85 15.83 -5.09
C SER A 80 19.91 16.65 -5.86
N SER A 81 20.29 17.82 -5.37
CA SER A 81 21.24 18.71 -6.04
C SER A 81 22.65 18.12 -5.98
N VAL A 82 23.09 17.61 -7.09
CA VAL A 82 24.43 17.05 -7.32
C VAL A 82 25.19 17.98 -8.28
N ALA A 83 26.52 18.03 -8.17
CA ALA A 83 27.35 18.80 -9.10
C ALA A 83 27.02 18.45 -10.56
N PRO A 84 26.82 19.45 -11.43
CA PRO A 84 26.52 19.19 -12.84
C PRO A 84 27.63 18.38 -13.53
N MET A 85 27.24 17.54 -14.46
CA MET A 85 28.19 16.90 -15.40
C MET A 85 28.78 17.98 -16.31
N PRO A 86 30.04 17.84 -16.72
CA PRO A 86 30.62 18.66 -17.80
C PRO A 86 29.78 18.54 -19.08
N TYR A 87 29.62 19.65 -19.81
CA TYR A 87 28.86 19.65 -21.06
C TYR A 87 29.34 18.61 -22.08
N SER A 88 30.66 18.36 -22.15
CA SER A 88 31.25 17.33 -23.02
C SER A 88 30.70 15.92 -22.76
N GLN A 89 30.41 15.59 -21.50
CA GLN A 89 29.77 14.31 -21.15
C GLN A 89 28.31 14.31 -21.57
N VAL A 90 27.58 15.40 -21.33
CA VAL A 90 26.19 15.55 -21.76
C VAL A 90 26.08 15.38 -23.28
N ALA A 91 26.95 16.07 -24.03
CA ALA A 91 27.00 15.96 -25.48
C ALA A 91 27.26 14.51 -25.95
N SER A 92 28.23 13.83 -25.33
CA SER A 92 28.55 12.44 -25.65
C SER A 92 27.35 11.50 -25.44
N ILE A 93 26.59 11.68 -24.35
CA ILE A 93 25.41 10.85 -24.04
C ILE A 93 24.29 11.10 -25.04
N VAL A 94 24.03 12.37 -25.35
CA VAL A 94 22.97 12.76 -26.28
C VAL A 94 23.30 12.27 -27.69
N GLU A 95 24.52 12.54 -28.17
CA GLU A 95 24.99 12.09 -29.49
C GLU A 95 25.03 10.57 -29.57
N GLY A 96 25.53 9.90 -28.55
CA GLY A 96 25.51 8.44 -28.45
C GLY A 96 24.10 7.84 -28.49
N SER A 97 23.12 8.51 -27.87
CA SER A 97 21.71 8.08 -27.86
C SER A 97 21.04 8.25 -29.22
N TYR A 98 21.42 9.26 -30.00
CA TYR A 98 20.82 9.55 -31.32
C TYR A 98 21.64 9.01 -32.50
N GLY A 99 22.90 8.66 -32.27
CA GLY A 99 23.83 8.26 -33.34
C GLY A 99 24.16 9.39 -34.32
N ARG A 100 23.95 10.65 -33.93
CA ARG A 100 24.19 11.85 -34.74
C ARG A 100 24.53 13.05 -33.85
N PRO A 101 25.21 14.10 -34.38
CA PRO A 101 25.56 15.29 -33.62
C PRO A 101 24.36 16.02 -33.03
N ILE A 102 24.56 16.67 -31.87
CA ILE A 102 23.53 17.50 -31.22
C ILE A 102 22.98 18.56 -32.19
N SER A 103 23.85 19.19 -32.97
CA SER A 103 23.48 20.24 -33.94
C SER A 103 22.55 19.77 -35.06
N GLU A 104 22.42 18.49 -35.30
CA GLU A 104 21.43 17.94 -36.26
C GLU A 104 20.05 17.71 -35.64
N VAL A 105 19.97 17.64 -34.31
CA VAL A 105 18.72 17.40 -33.58
C VAL A 105 18.16 18.72 -33.04
N PHE A 106 19.05 19.55 -32.48
CA PHE A 106 18.68 20.80 -31.83
C PHE A 106 19.26 22.00 -32.59
N GLN A 107 18.45 23.05 -32.76
CA GLN A 107 18.92 24.32 -33.28
C GLN A 107 19.85 25.02 -32.29
N SER A 108 19.53 24.91 -30.98
CA SER A 108 20.36 25.35 -29.86
C SER A 108 20.23 24.38 -28.70
N PHE A 109 21.30 24.23 -27.94
CA PHE A 109 21.35 23.40 -26.74
C PHE A 109 22.20 24.16 -25.69
N ASP A 110 21.58 24.50 -24.56
CA ASP A 110 22.25 25.26 -23.51
C ASP A 110 23.29 24.39 -22.81
N GLU A 111 24.53 24.87 -22.73
CA GLU A 111 25.61 24.17 -22.04
C GLU A 111 25.40 24.17 -20.52
N GLN A 112 24.76 25.21 -19.99
CA GLN A 112 24.45 25.34 -18.58
C GLN A 112 23.18 24.57 -18.24
N ALA A 113 23.28 23.67 -17.26
CA ALA A 113 22.11 22.92 -16.78
C ALA A 113 21.11 23.82 -16.07
N LEU A 114 19.82 23.64 -16.35
CA LEU A 114 18.72 24.21 -15.56
C LEU A 114 18.61 23.59 -14.17
N GLY A 115 18.97 22.33 -14.05
CA GLY A 115 18.96 21.58 -12.81
C GLY A 115 19.79 20.30 -12.93
N SER A 116 20.32 19.84 -11.79
CA SER A 116 21.15 18.64 -11.73
C SER A 116 20.73 17.81 -10.53
N ALA A 117 20.28 16.58 -10.80
CA ALA A 117 19.81 15.63 -9.80
C ALA A 117 20.74 14.41 -9.68
N SER A 118 20.41 13.47 -8.80
CA SER A 118 21.22 12.27 -8.53
C SER A 118 21.42 11.39 -9.76
N ILE A 119 20.39 11.22 -10.60
CA ILE A 119 20.43 10.33 -11.77
C ILE A 119 20.46 11.06 -13.10
N ALA A 120 20.12 12.35 -13.14
CA ALA A 120 19.95 13.10 -14.38
C ALA A 120 20.28 14.58 -14.22
N GLN A 121 20.43 15.24 -15.37
CA GLN A 121 20.64 16.67 -15.51
C GLN A 121 19.72 17.20 -16.59
N VAL A 122 19.16 18.39 -16.41
CA VAL A 122 18.18 19.01 -17.32
C VAL A 122 18.78 20.21 -18.00
N HIS A 123 18.64 20.30 -19.32
CA HIS A 123 19.11 21.39 -20.15
C HIS A 123 17.95 22.01 -20.94
N ALA A 124 18.02 23.32 -21.20
CA ALA A 124 17.16 23.96 -22.17
C ALA A 124 17.71 23.72 -23.59
N ALA A 125 16.81 23.54 -24.53
CA ALA A 125 17.17 23.40 -25.94
C ALA A 125 16.03 23.92 -26.84
N VAL A 126 16.34 24.10 -28.12
CA VAL A 126 15.37 24.38 -29.16
C VAL A 126 15.50 23.31 -30.24
N LEU A 127 14.41 22.65 -30.59
CA LEU A 127 14.39 21.66 -31.67
C LEU A 127 14.64 22.31 -33.03
N GLN A 128 15.04 21.55 -34.05
CA GLN A 128 15.17 22.07 -35.41
C GLN A 128 13.86 22.61 -35.97
N THR A 129 12.74 22.17 -35.46
CA THR A 129 11.38 22.60 -35.78
C THR A 129 10.97 23.89 -35.06
N GLY A 130 11.79 24.37 -34.10
CA GLY A 130 11.62 25.67 -33.44
C GLY A 130 10.98 25.58 -32.03
N GLU A 131 10.54 24.44 -31.58
CA GLU A 131 9.93 24.27 -30.27
C GLU A 131 10.98 24.39 -29.15
N GLN A 132 10.61 25.11 -28.10
CA GLN A 132 11.39 25.20 -26.88
C GLN A 132 11.17 23.96 -26.03
N VAL A 133 12.24 23.27 -25.71
CA VAL A 133 12.19 22.00 -24.98
C VAL A 133 13.13 22.00 -23.78
N VAL A 134 12.87 21.13 -22.84
CA VAL A 134 13.83 20.66 -21.85
C VAL A 134 14.29 19.26 -22.20
N VAL A 135 15.57 19.04 -22.06
CA VAL A 135 16.23 17.77 -22.34
C VAL A 135 16.79 17.25 -21.03
N LYS A 136 16.19 16.18 -20.50
CA LYS A 136 16.65 15.47 -19.31
C LYS A 136 17.63 14.39 -19.78
N VAL A 137 18.89 14.49 -19.32
CA VAL A 137 19.99 13.61 -19.75
C VAL A 137 20.47 12.79 -18.57
N GLN A 138 20.47 11.49 -18.71
CA GLN A 138 20.90 10.57 -17.66
C GLN A 138 22.41 10.70 -17.42
N ARG A 139 22.83 10.53 -16.16
CA ARG A 139 24.26 10.52 -15.83
C ARG A 139 24.94 9.28 -16.39
N GLU A 140 26.12 9.50 -16.94
CA GLU A 140 26.94 8.41 -17.51
C GLU A 140 27.29 7.35 -16.45
N GLY A 141 27.11 6.08 -16.80
CA GLY A 141 27.48 4.96 -15.95
C GLY A 141 26.66 4.81 -14.66
N ILE A 142 25.60 5.60 -14.45
CA ILE A 142 24.81 5.56 -13.20
C ILE A 142 24.23 4.18 -12.92
N HIS A 143 23.77 3.45 -13.94
CA HIS A 143 23.27 2.10 -13.81
C HIS A 143 24.32 1.13 -13.25
N ASP A 144 25.54 1.19 -13.77
CA ASP A 144 26.64 0.30 -13.36
C ASP A 144 27.14 0.64 -11.96
N ILE A 145 27.23 1.93 -11.65
CA ILE A 145 27.60 2.42 -10.31
C ILE A 145 26.57 1.94 -9.30
N MET A 146 25.28 2.15 -9.55
CA MET A 146 24.20 1.77 -8.64
C MET A 146 24.08 0.26 -8.48
N SER A 147 24.19 -0.51 -9.58
CA SER A 147 24.21 -1.97 -9.55
C SER A 147 25.35 -2.50 -8.69
N ARG A 148 26.54 -1.89 -8.79
CA ARG A 148 27.72 -2.22 -7.98
C ARG A 148 27.47 -1.93 -6.51
N ASP A 149 26.98 -0.74 -6.18
CA ASP A 149 26.74 -0.32 -4.81
C ASP A 149 25.69 -1.22 -4.13
N ILE A 150 24.60 -1.55 -4.82
CA ILE A 150 23.58 -2.50 -4.32
C ILE A 150 24.17 -3.91 -4.11
N MET A 151 25.00 -4.38 -5.04
CA MET A 151 25.67 -5.68 -4.88
C MET A 151 26.58 -5.68 -3.64
N LEU A 152 27.32 -4.61 -3.39
CA LEU A 152 28.17 -4.46 -2.19
C LEU A 152 27.34 -4.42 -0.92
N LEU A 153 26.22 -3.68 -0.92
CA LEU A 153 25.28 -3.65 0.21
C LEU A 153 24.70 -5.04 0.50
N LYS A 154 24.28 -5.79 -0.52
CA LYS A 154 23.80 -7.18 -0.35
C LYS A 154 24.87 -8.11 0.25
N GLN A 155 26.14 -7.93 -0.13
CA GLN A 155 27.26 -8.67 0.46
C GLN A 155 27.44 -8.31 1.94
N ALA A 156 27.35 -7.01 2.29
CA ALA A 156 27.41 -6.56 3.67
C ALA A 156 26.23 -7.10 4.51
N CYS A 157 25.02 -7.11 3.98
CA CYS A 157 23.84 -7.67 4.63
C CYS A 157 23.96 -9.17 4.94
N LYS A 158 24.70 -9.94 4.14
CA LYS A 158 24.98 -11.35 4.45
C LYS A 158 25.77 -11.54 5.76
N LEU A 159 26.61 -10.56 6.11
CA LEU A 159 27.34 -10.58 7.39
C LEU A 159 26.43 -10.25 8.58
N LEU A 160 25.37 -9.46 8.34
CA LEU A 160 24.38 -9.11 9.37
C LEU A 160 23.45 -10.28 9.74
N LYS A 161 23.39 -11.35 8.95
CA LYS A 161 22.58 -12.56 9.26
C LYS A 161 22.90 -13.20 10.61
N TYR A 162 24.06 -12.91 11.16
CA TYR A 162 24.51 -13.43 12.46
C TYR A 162 24.23 -12.48 13.64
N THR A 163 23.49 -11.38 13.39
CA THR A 163 23.11 -10.40 14.40
C THR A 163 21.63 -10.53 14.79
N PRO A 164 21.22 -10.09 16.01
CA PRO A 164 19.81 -10.15 16.43
C PRO A 164 18.84 -9.37 15.54
N VAL A 165 19.34 -8.42 14.75
CA VAL A 165 18.54 -7.56 13.84
C VAL A 165 18.03 -8.33 12.61
N SER A 166 18.68 -9.45 12.25
CA SER A 166 18.34 -10.23 11.04
C SER A 166 16.98 -10.95 11.11
N GLY A 167 16.37 -11.03 12.30
CA GLY A 167 15.06 -11.69 12.49
C GLY A 167 13.84 -10.79 12.18
N MET A 168 14.05 -9.47 12.02
CA MET A 168 12.96 -8.50 11.88
C MET A 168 12.70 -8.07 10.43
N VAL A 169 13.76 -7.95 9.59
CA VAL A 169 13.67 -7.47 8.22
C VAL A 169 14.56 -8.29 7.29
N ASP A 170 14.06 -8.73 6.15
CA ASP A 170 14.90 -9.27 5.07
C ASP A 170 15.52 -8.15 4.24
N PHE A 171 16.71 -7.71 4.67
CA PHE A 171 17.44 -6.63 3.97
C PHE A 171 17.78 -6.95 2.51
N ASN A 172 17.92 -8.23 2.13
CA ASN A 172 18.17 -8.57 0.73
C ASN A 172 16.92 -8.31 -0.11
N GLN A 173 15.75 -8.69 0.39
CA GLN A 173 14.49 -8.41 -0.29
C GLN A 173 14.29 -6.90 -0.45
N VAL A 174 14.53 -6.12 0.60
CA VAL A 174 14.45 -4.65 0.56
C VAL A 174 15.37 -4.07 -0.51
N LEU A 175 16.63 -4.51 -0.57
CA LEU A 175 17.58 -4.05 -1.59
C LEU A 175 17.19 -4.51 -3.00
N ASP A 176 16.54 -5.68 -3.15
CA ASP A 176 16.00 -6.12 -4.43
C ASP A 176 14.85 -5.22 -4.90
N GLU A 177 13.92 -4.91 -4.00
CA GLU A 177 12.80 -3.99 -4.28
C GLU A 177 13.32 -2.58 -4.63
N MET A 178 14.27 -2.05 -3.86
CA MET A 178 14.90 -0.75 -4.14
C MET A 178 15.60 -0.73 -5.50
N TRP A 179 16.23 -1.84 -5.88
CA TRP A 179 16.89 -1.96 -7.19
C TRP A 179 15.88 -1.91 -8.34
N VAL A 180 14.74 -2.57 -8.20
CA VAL A 180 13.66 -2.52 -9.21
C VAL A 180 13.18 -1.07 -9.38
N VAL A 181 12.86 -0.37 -8.29
CA VAL A 181 12.42 1.04 -8.33
C VAL A 181 13.49 1.94 -8.97
N ALA A 182 14.77 1.75 -8.59
CA ALA A 182 15.86 2.52 -9.16
C ALA A 182 16.06 2.27 -10.67
N GLN A 183 15.85 1.03 -11.14
CA GLN A 183 15.93 0.71 -12.57
C GLN A 183 14.77 1.35 -13.36
N GLU A 184 13.56 1.38 -12.80
CA GLU A 184 12.42 2.04 -13.43
C GLU A 184 12.67 3.53 -13.61
N GLU A 185 13.21 4.21 -12.59
CA GLU A 185 13.54 5.63 -12.66
C GLU A 185 14.74 5.94 -13.59
N MET A 186 15.65 5.01 -13.77
CA MET A 186 16.74 5.15 -14.73
C MET A 186 16.30 4.93 -16.17
N ASN A 187 15.08 4.50 -16.42
CA ASN A 187 14.56 4.29 -17.76
C ASN A 187 13.59 5.41 -18.14
N PHE A 188 14.06 6.40 -18.88
CA PHE A 188 13.22 7.52 -19.30
C PHE A 188 12.05 7.15 -20.23
N GLN A 189 12.04 5.94 -20.81
CA GLN A 189 10.86 5.42 -21.49
C GLN A 189 9.70 5.18 -20.54
N THR A 190 9.98 4.84 -19.26
CA THR A 190 8.97 4.70 -18.21
C THR A 190 8.35 6.06 -17.87
N GLU A 191 9.19 7.08 -17.64
CA GLU A 191 8.72 8.44 -17.37
C GLU A 191 7.92 9.02 -18.56
N ALA A 192 8.39 8.77 -19.79
CA ALA A 192 7.68 9.15 -21.01
C ALA A 192 6.31 8.48 -21.12
N GLY A 193 6.23 7.18 -20.83
CA GLY A 193 4.96 6.44 -20.79
C GLY A 193 4.00 6.95 -19.70
N ASN A 194 4.54 7.30 -18.53
CA ASN A 194 3.77 7.92 -17.45
C ASN A 194 3.21 9.28 -17.86
N LEU A 195 4.02 10.11 -18.54
CA LEU A 195 3.60 11.42 -19.04
C LEU A 195 2.47 11.31 -20.06
N GLU A 196 2.58 10.39 -21.02
CA GLU A 196 1.52 10.10 -22.00
C GLU A 196 0.23 9.62 -21.32
N LYS A 197 0.36 8.71 -20.35
CA LYS A 197 -0.79 8.20 -19.59
C LYS A 197 -1.45 9.30 -18.76
N PHE A 198 -0.65 10.11 -18.05
CA PHE A 198 -1.15 11.23 -17.26
C PHE A 198 -1.88 12.25 -18.14
N HIS A 199 -1.28 12.62 -19.28
CA HIS A 199 -1.90 13.55 -20.25
C HIS A 199 -3.27 13.04 -20.71
N LYS A 200 -3.34 11.76 -21.08
CA LYS A 200 -4.59 11.13 -21.53
C LYS A 200 -5.66 11.09 -20.44
N LEU A 201 -5.29 10.77 -19.19
CA LEU A 201 -6.23 10.72 -18.07
C LEU A 201 -6.77 12.09 -17.66
N ASN A 202 -6.05 13.17 -17.98
CA ASN A 202 -6.45 14.53 -17.66
C ASN A 202 -6.92 15.34 -18.90
N GLU A 203 -7.13 14.70 -20.05
CA GLU A 203 -7.53 15.37 -21.29
C GLU A 203 -8.86 16.14 -21.16
N ASP A 204 -9.79 15.61 -20.34
CA ASP A 204 -11.09 16.20 -20.03
C ASP A 204 -11.06 17.21 -18.86
N VAL A 205 -9.92 17.39 -18.17
CA VAL A 205 -9.76 18.30 -17.02
C VAL A 205 -9.26 19.66 -17.51
N ALA A 206 -10.16 20.62 -17.62
CA ALA A 206 -9.87 21.92 -18.23
C ALA A 206 -8.73 22.71 -17.55
N PHE A 207 -8.52 22.50 -16.24
CA PHE A 207 -7.57 23.24 -15.42
C PHE A 207 -6.29 22.48 -15.09
N VAL A 208 -6.03 21.32 -15.72
CA VAL A 208 -4.82 20.51 -15.54
C VAL A 208 -4.18 20.22 -16.89
N THR A 209 -2.88 20.13 -16.92
CA THR A 209 -2.12 19.66 -18.08
C THR A 209 -0.75 19.14 -17.65
N SER A 210 0.01 18.62 -18.59
CA SER A 210 1.40 18.20 -18.46
C SER A 210 2.19 18.71 -19.68
N PRO A 211 3.54 18.72 -19.62
CA PRO A 211 4.36 19.05 -20.78
C PRO A 211 4.07 18.13 -21.97
N ILE A 212 4.17 18.67 -23.18
CA ILE A 212 4.10 17.86 -24.40
C ILE A 212 5.36 16.99 -24.47
N LEU A 213 5.16 15.68 -24.65
CA LEU A 213 6.26 14.74 -24.84
C LEU A 213 6.68 14.74 -26.34
N TYR A 214 7.96 14.88 -26.58
CA TYR A 214 8.54 14.67 -27.91
C TYR A 214 9.09 13.24 -28.02
N ARG A 215 8.18 12.30 -28.28
CA ARG A 215 8.46 10.86 -28.25
C ARG A 215 9.57 10.43 -29.20
N GLU A 216 9.64 11.05 -30.36
CA GLU A 216 10.65 10.76 -31.42
C GLU A 216 12.07 11.11 -31.00
N TYR A 217 12.23 12.05 -30.04
CA TYR A 217 13.52 12.43 -29.46
C TYR A 217 13.79 11.78 -28.11
N THR A 218 12.87 10.97 -27.59
CA THR A 218 12.99 10.35 -26.27
C THR A 218 13.56 8.93 -26.39
N THR A 219 14.64 8.67 -25.64
CA THR A 219 15.33 7.38 -25.58
C THR A 219 15.35 6.84 -24.15
N THR A 220 16.05 5.76 -23.87
CA THR A 220 16.26 5.27 -22.50
C THR A 220 17.04 6.25 -21.64
N HIS A 221 17.97 7.03 -22.23
CA HIS A 221 18.91 7.91 -21.53
C HIS A 221 18.63 9.41 -21.71
N VAL A 222 17.73 9.77 -22.62
CA VAL A 222 17.39 11.16 -22.96
C VAL A 222 15.87 11.27 -23.02
N LEU A 223 15.30 12.20 -22.23
CA LEU A 223 13.88 12.55 -22.29
C LEU A 223 13.75 13.98 -22.80
N VAL A 224 12.92 14.17 -23.83
CA VAL A 224 12.66 15.49 -24.43
C VAL A 224 11.19 15.83 -24.27
N MET A 225 10.92 16.94 -23.61
CA MET A 225 9.57 17.42 -23.36
C MET A 225 9.52 18.95 -23.48
N GLU A 226 8.32 19.49 -23.62
CA GLU A 226 8.05 20.91 -23.68
C GLU A 226 8.72 21.66 -22.51
N ARG A 227 9.36 22.79 -22.82
CA ARG A 227 9.78 23.73 -21.79
C ARG A 227 8.57 24.50 -21.32
N VAL A 228 8.16 24.23 -20.07
CA VAL A 228 7.03 24.93 -19.46
C VAL A 228 7.53 26.19 -18.77
N ASP A 229 7.21 27.32 -19.36
CA ASP A 229 7.33 28.62 -18.70
C ASP A 229 6.06 28.85 -17.86
N GLY A 230 6.21 29.33 -16.63
CA GLY A 230 5.09 29.54 -15.72
C GLY A 230 5.57 29.86 -14.31
N MET A 231 4.63 30.27 -13.46
CA MET A 231 4.91 30.60 -12.06
C MET A 231 4.97 29.31 -11.23
N SER A 232 5.87 29.29 -10.26
CA SER A 232 5.85 28.19 -9.26
C SER A 232 4.54 28.24 -8.49
N ILE A 233 3.97 27.08 -8.18
CA ILE A 233 2.69 27.02 -7.46
C ILE A 233 2.81 27.54 -6.02
N ASP A 234 4.01 27.55 -5.44
CA ASP A 234 4.32 28.04 -4.11
C ASP A 234 4.72 29.54 -4.06
N ASP A 235 4.84 30.19 -5.22
CA ASP A 235 5.09 31.63 -5.28
C ASP A 235 3.78 32.43 -5.21
N LEU A 236 3.24 32.54 -3.99
CA LEU A 236 1.93 33.19 -3.75
C LEU A 236 1.91 34.65 -4.20
N ASP A 237 3.04 35.35 -4.10
CA ASP A 237 3.12 36.75 -4.50
C ASP A 237 3.06 36.91 -6.02
N ALA A 238 3.77 36.07 -6.77
CA ALA A 238 3.69 36.04 -8.23
C ALA A 238 2.28 35.63 -8.70
N LEU A 239 1.66 34.64 -8.06
CA LEU A 239 0.29 34.21 -8.38
C LEU A 239 -0.70 35.37 -8.22
N ARG A 240 -0.72 36.04 -7.06
CA ARG A 240 -1.62 37.18 -6.80
C ARG A 240 -1.35 38.36 -7.73
N ALA A 241 -0.08 38.67 -8.00
CA ALA A 241 0.30 39.74 -8.91
C ALA A 241 -0.19 39.51 -10.35
N ASN A 242 -0.34 38.25 -10.76
CA ASN A 242 -0.88 37.86 -12.06
C ASN A 242 -2.39 37.55 -12.03
N GLY A 243 -3.09 37.91 -10.96
CA GLY A 243 -4.55 37.82 -10.88
C GLY A 243 -5.09 36.42 -10.53
N TYR A 244 -4.27 35.51 -10.07
CA TYR A 244 -4.69 34.18 -9.62
C TYR A 244 -5.08 34.20 -8.16
N ASP A 245 -6.13 33.45 -7.81
CA ASP A 245 -6.54 33.18 -6.44
C ASP A 245 -5.89 31.87 -5.95
N PRO A 246 -4.95 31.94 -4.97
CA PRO A 246 -4.34 30.73 -4.43
C PRO A 246 -5.36 29.73 -3.86
N SER A 247 -6.49 30.21 -3.31
CA SER A 247 -7.54 29.32 -2.78
C SER A 247 -8.22 28.53 -3.89
N GLU A 248 -8.50 29.17 -5.05
CA GLU A 248 -9.05 28.46 -6.20
C GLU A 248 -8.06 27.42 -6.75
N ILE A 249 -6.75 27.77 -6.81
CA ILE A 249 -5.69 26.83 -7.23
C ILE A 249 -5.60 25.66 -6.27
N GLY A 250 -5.62 25.91 -4.97
CA GLY A 250 -5.56 24.88 -3.94
C GLY A 250 -6.75 23.91 -4.03
N ALA A 251 -7.96 24.42 -4.23
CA ALA A 251 -9.15 23.60 -4.41
C ALA A 251 -9.07 22.71 -5.67
N LYS A 252 -8.63 23.28 -6.80
CA LYS A 252 -8.42 22.55 -8.06
C LYS A 252 -7.31 21.50 -7.94
N LEU A 253 -6.23 21.82 -7.21
CA LEU A 253 -5.13 20.90 -6.96
C LEU A 253 -5.59 19.70 -6.13
N ALA A 254 -6.32 19.94 -5.04
CA ALA A 254 -6.89 18.89 -4.21
C ALA A 254 -7.85 18.02 -5.02
N ASP A 255 -8.76 18.63 -5.77
CA ASP A 255 -9.75 17.92 -6.60
C ASP A 255 -9.07 17.01 -7.64
N ASN A 256 -8.10 17.52 -8.39
CA ASN A 256 -7.36 16.73 -9.36
C ASN A 256 -6.58 15.58 -8.71
N TYR A 257 -5.95 15.83 -7.57
CA TYR A 257 -5.18 14.79 -6.89
C TYR A 257 -6.07 13.66 -6.36
N ILE A 258 -7.21 13.98 -5.79
CA ILE A 258 -8.19 12.97 -5.36
C ILE A 258 -8.76 12.21 -6.56
N ARG A 259 -8.99 12.85 -7.71
CA ARG A 259 -9.35 12.18 -8.96
C ARG A 259 -8.29 11.16 -9.38
N GLN A 260 -7.01 11.53 -9.38
CA GLN A 260 -5.90 10.63 -9.70
C GLN A 260 -5.94 9.36 -8.84
N ILE A 261 -6.29 9.48 -7.54
CA ILE A 261 -6.35 8.36 -6.60
C ILE A 261 -7.63 7.53 -6.82
N MET A 262 -8.78 8.18 -6.76
CA MET A 262 -10.07 7.48 -6.63
C MET A 262 -10.65 7.03 -7.97
N GLU A 263 -10.47 7.83 -9.04
CA GLU A 263 -11.03 7.53 -10.37
C GLU A 263 -10.00 6.87 -11.28
N ASP A 264 -8.83 7.49 -11.43
CA ASP A 264 -7.82 7.05 -12.39
C ASP A 264 -7.00 5.86 -11.85
N GLY A 265 -6.84 5.76 -10.53
CA GLY A 265 -5.94 4.78 -9.88
C GLY A 265 -4.49 4.95 -10.32
N PHE A 266 -4.14 6.14 -10.83
CA PHE A 266 -2.83 6.52 -11.29
C PHE A 266 -2.50 7.91 -10.78
N PHE A 267 -1.64 8.00 -9.78
CA PHE A 267 -1.41 9.22 -9.01
C PHE A 267 0.07 9.56 -8.89
N HIS A 268 0.36 10.85 -8.74
CA HIS A 268 1.71 11.33 -8.50
C HIS A 268 2.16 10.98 -7.07
N ALA A 269 3.24 10.21 -6.94
CA ALA A 269 3.72 9.73 -5.63
C ALA A 269 4.56 10.78 -4.87
N ASP A 270 5.04 11.82 -5.54
CA ASP A 270 5.79 12.94 -4.94
C ASP A 270 5.28 14.31 -5.46
N PRO A 271 4.03 14.72 -5.12
CA PRO A 271 3.39 15.95 -5.61
C PRO A 271 3.97 17.20 -4.94
N HIS A 272 5.30 17.35 -5.01
CA HIS A 272 6.03 18.47 -4.45
C HIS A 272 5.75 19.76 -5.26
N PRO A 273 5.61 20.94 -4.60
CA PRO A 273 5.39 22.21 -5.31
C PRO A 273 6.38 22.50 -6.43
N GLY A 274 7.63 22.06 -6.30
CA GLY A 274 8.64 22.17 -7.36
C GLY A 274 8.31 21.42 -8.65
N ASN A 275 7.41 20.44 -8.59
CA ASN A 275 6.94 19.66 -9.74
C ASN A 275 5.66 20.24 -10.36
N MET A 276 5.23 21.43 -9.93
CA MET A 276 4.00 22.05 -10.40
C MET A 276 4.22 23.51 -10.79
N ARG A 277 3.63 23.92 -11.92
CA ARG A 277 3.62 25.29 -12.42
C ARG A 277 2.19 25.74 -12.71
N ILE A 278 1.99 27.05 -12.65
CA ILE A 278 0.74 27.68 -13.13
C ILE A 278 1.04 28.39 -14.43
N ARG A 279 0.35 27.99 -15.50
CA ARG A 279 0.44 28.57 -16.84
C ARG A 279 -0.94 28.63 -17.48
N ASP A 280 -1.33 29.80 -17.96
CA ASP A 280 -2.60 30.04 -18.69
C ASP A 280 -3.84 29.51 -17.90
N GLY A 281 -3.84 29.71 -16.59
CA GLY A 281 -4.93 29.26 -15.69
C GLY A 281 -4.97 27.77 -15.43
N LYS A 282 -3.94 27.03 -15.85
CA LYS A 282 -3.84 25.58 -15.64
C LYS A 282 -2.70 25.21 -14.69
N ILE A 283 -2.92 24.16 -13.92
CA ILE A 283 -1.88 23.49 -13.15
C ILE A 283 -1.14 22.55 -14.11
N VAL A 284 0.16 22.77 -14.28
CA VAL A 284 1.03 21.94 -15.12
C VAL A 284 1.88 21.05 -14.23
N TRP A 285 1.69 19.74 -14.32
CA TRP A 285 2.51 18.75 -13.63
C TRP A 285 3.74 18.43 -14.47
N LEU A 286 4.94 18.65 -13.93
CA LEU A 286 6.20 18.66 -14.71
C LEU A 286 6.92 17.31 -14.76
N ASP A 287 7.02 16.61 -13.64
CA ASP A 287 7.82 15.39 -13.49
C ASP A 287 6.90 14.19 -13.25
N MET A 288 7.00 13.15 -14.07
CA MET A 288 6.23 11.91 -13.97
C MET A 288 7.13 10.71 -13.66
N GLY A 289 8.31 10.96 -13.10
CA GLY A 289 9.27 9.91 -12.75
C GLY A 289 8.78 8.98 -11.64
N MET A 290 7.97 9.51 -10.72
CA MET A 290 7.43 8.75 -9.59
C MET A 290 5.90 8.74 -9.60
N MET A 291 5.32 7.71 -10.20
CA MET A 291 3.87 7.52 -10.25
C MET A 291 3.46 6.27 -9.47
N GLY A 292 2.41 6.39 -8.67
CA GLY A 292 1.76 5.26 -8.01
C GLY A 292 0.61 4.71 -8.83
N THR A 293 0.34 3.42 -8.69
CA THR A 293 -0.82 2.78 -9.33
C THR A 293 -1.60 2.00 -8.29
N LEU A 294 -2.91 2.19 -8.25
CA LEU A 294 -3.86 1.45 -7.44
C LEU A 294 -4.73 0.58 -8.34
N SER A 295 -4.88 -0.68 -7.98
CA SER A 295 -5.87 -1.56 -8.60
C SER A 295 -7.30 -1.13 -8.24
N ASP A 296 -8.28 -1.55 -9.01
CA ASP A 296 -9.71 -1.30 -8.73
C ASP A 296 -10.11 -1.82 -7.34
N ARG A 297 -9.52 -2.95 -6.94
CA ARG A 297 -9.72 -3.52 -5.61
C ARG A 297 -9.17 -2.62 -4.50
N GLU A 298 -7.95 -2.12 -4.65
CA GLU A 298 -7.35 -1.21 -3.64
C GLU A 298 -8.15 0.08 -3.54
N ARG A 299 -8.56 0.67 -4.66
CA ARG A 299 -9.42 1.88 -4.67
C ARG A 299 -10.74 1.65 -3.94
N THR A 300 -11.40 0.52 -4.20
CA THR A 300 -12.64 0.14 -3.52
C THR A 300 -12.44 -0.01 -2.02
N LEU A 301 -11.36 -0.68 -1.60
CA LEU A 301 -11.06 -0.88 -0.17
C LEU A 301 -10.68 0.43 0.53
N ILE A 302 -9.96 1.33 -0.12
CA ILE A 302 -9.69 2.69 0.38
C ILE A 302 -11.01 3.45 0.57
N GLY A 303 -11.91 3.41 -0.41
CA GLY A 303 -13.24 3.99 -0.30
C GLY A 303 -14.05 3.41 0.86
N HIS A 304 -13.98 2.09 1.09
CA HIS A 304 -14.60 1.44 2.25
C HIS A 304 -13.97 1.89 3.56
N ALA A 305 -12.64 2.02 3.65
CA ALA A 305 -11.98 2.51 4.85
C ALA A 305 -12.44 3.93 5.20
N ILE A 306 -12.45 4.84 4.22
CA ILE A 306 -12.90 6.22 4.39
C ILE A 306 -14.39 6.27 4.80
N THR A 307 -15.23 5.49 4.13
CA THR A 307 -16.66 5.40 4.46
C THR A 307 -16.92 4.80 5.84
N GLY A 308 -16.15 3.78 6.21
CA GLY A 308 -16.21 3.14 7.54
C GLY A 308 -15.83 4.11 8.64
N ILE A 309 -14.75 4.88 8.47
CA ILE A 309 -14.36 5.95 9.40
C ILE A 309 -15.47 7.00 9.51
N ALA A 310 -16.02 7.43 8.37
CA ALA A 310 -17.11 8.38 8.30
C ALA A 310 -18.36 7.98 9.06
N ARG A 311 -18.67 6.69 9.08
CA ARG A 311 -19.88 6.12 9.70
C ARG A 311 -19.64 5.52 11.07
N GLY A 312 -18.39 5.45 11.53
CA GLY A 312 -18.03 4.73 12.74
C GLY A 312 -18.24 3.20 12.60
N ASP A 313 -18.14 2.67 11.36
CA ASP A 313 -18.33 1.25 11.06
C ASP A 313 -17.02 0.49 11.20
N ILE A 314 -16.82 -0.13 12.37
CA ILE A 314 -15.62 -0.89 12.72
C ILE A 314 -15.43 -2.08 11.78
N ASP A 315 -16.50 -2.79 11.43
CA ASP A 315 -16.42 -3.98 10.58
C ASP A 315 -15.98 -3.61 9.16
N MET A 316 -16.50 -2.52 8.61
CA MET A 316 -16.08 -2.01 7.30
C MET A 316 -14.62 -1.58 7.30
N CYS A 317 -14.15 -0.87 8.32
CA CYS A 317 -12.74 -0.48 8.47
C CYS A 317 -11.83 -1.71 8.61
N ARG A 318 -12.20 -2.69 9.45
CA ARG A 318 -11.46 -3.93 9.63
C ARG A 318 -11.32 -4.70 8.31
N ASP A 319 -12.41 -4.87 7.59
CA ASP A 319 -12.42 -5.63 6.34
C ASP A 319 -11.60 -4.93 5.25
N ALA A 320 -11.61 -3.59 5.22
CA ALA A 320 -10.76 -2.80 4.34
C ALA A 320 -9.27 -2.99 4.70
N VAL A 321 -8.89 -2.89 5.98
CA VAL A 321 -7.51 -3.11 6.46
C VAL A 321 -7.02 -4.51 6.14
N LEU A 322 -7.86 -5.53 6.40
CA LEU A 322 -7.53 -6.93 6.09
C LEU A 322 -7.41 -7.19 4.59
N GLY A 323 -8.17 -6.46 3.79
CA GLY A 323 -8.15 -6.58 2.33
C GLY A 323 -6.99 -5.86 1.65
N LEU A 324 -6.52 -4.76 2.24
CA LEU A 324 -5.39 -3.95 1.75
C LEU A 324 -4.03 -4.51 2.16
N GLY A 325 -3.95 -5.13 3.35
CA GLY A 325 -2.68 -5.55 3.93
C GLY A 325 -2.23 -6.94 3.52
N GLU A 326 -0.91 -7.16 3.57
CA GLU A 326 -0.27 -8.46 3.44
C GLU A 326 0.11 -9.00 4.82
N PHE A 327 -0.28 -10.24 5.11
CA PHE A 327 -0.01 -10.83 6.42
C PHE A 327 1.35 -11.49 6.48
N LYS A 328 2.22 -11.06 7.40
CA LYS A 328 3.50 -11.73 7.73
C LYS A 328 3.36 -12.76 8.87
N GLY A 329 2.14 -13.27 9.14
CA GLY A 329 1.88 -14.21 10.20
C GLY A 329 0.40 -14.40 10.52
N LYS A 330 0.08 -14.87 11.73
CA LYS A 330 -1.30 -14.94 12.23
C LYS A 330 -1.63 -13.61 12.92
N ALA A 331 -2.43 -12.76 12.29
CA ALA A 331 -2.93 -11.55 12.93
C ALA A 331 -3.83 -11.90 14.13
N ASP A 332 -3.65 -11.20 15.25
CA ASP A 332 -4.61 -11.23 16.34
C ASP A 332 -5.82 -10.36 15.99
N LYS A 333 -6.88 -11.01 15.48
CA LYS A 333 -8.10 -10.31 15.07
C LYS A 333 -8.78 -9.52 16.20
N ARG A 334 -8.56 -9.92 17.48
CA ARG A 334 -9.15 -9.20 18.61
C ARG A 334 -8.36 -7.93 18.91
N GLN A 335 -7.04 -7.98 18.79
CA GLN A 335 -6.19 -6.81 18.94
C GLN A 335 -6.50 -5.80 17.82
N LEU A 336 -6.51 -6.26 16.57
CA LEU A 336 -6.84 -5.43 15.42
C LEU A 336 -8.21 -4.74 15.57
N TYR A 337 -9.23 -5.46 16.07
CA TYR A 337 -10.55 -4.89 16.30
C TYR A 337 -10.51 -3.74 17.32
N ARG A 338 -9.80 -3.91 18.43
CA ARG A 338 -9.64 -2.86 19.46
C ARG A 338 -8.88 -1.66 18.94
N ASP A 339 -7.79 -1.90 18.20
CA ASP A 339 -6.97 -0.83 17.67
C ASP A 339 -7.73 0.00 16.61
N ILE A 340 -8.61 -0.65 15.82
CA ILE A 340 -9.52 0.04 14.90
C ILE A 340 -10.63 0.80 15.68
N GLU A 341 -11.17 0.23 16.75
CA GLU A 341 -12.14 0.90 17.62
C GLU A 341 -11.54 2.17 18.23
N GLU A 342 -10.31 2.11 18.74
CA GLU A 342 -9.59 3.28 19.26
C GLU A 342 -9.34 4.34 18.16
N LEU A 343 -9.00 3.88 16.95
CA LEU A 343 -8.85 4.77 15.79
C LEU A 343 -10.16 5.48 15.46
N LEU A 344 -11.27 4.77 15.43
CA LEU A 344 -12.59 5.33 15.15
C LEU A 344 -13.06 6.28 16.25
N ASP A 345 -12.81 5.97 17.51
CA ASP A 345 -13.13 6.85 18.64
C ASP A 345 -12.35 8.17 18.55
N LYS A 346 -11.08 8.12 18.10
CA LYS A 346 -10.24 9.29 17.89
C LYS A 346 -10.80 10.23 16.81
N TYR A 347 -11.35 9.67 15.73
CA TYR A 347 -11.82 10.43 14.57
C TYR A 347 -13.35 10.58 14.50
N GLY A 348 -14.11 9.70 15.14
CA GLY A 348 -15.58 9.68 15.08
C GLY A 348 -16.26 10.88 15.75
N SER A 349 -15.55 11.62 16.63
CA SER A 349 -16.05 12.85 17.26
C SER A 349 -15.77 14.11 16.44
N ALA A 350 -14.84 14.06 15.49
CA ALA A 350 -14.56 15.15 14.55
C ALA A 350 -15.48 15.00 13.33
N GLY A 351 -16.03 16.11 12.82
CA GLY A 351 -16.71 16.08 11.53
C GLY A 351 -15.73 15.61 10.45
N LEU A 352 -16.19 14.82 9.49
CA LEU A 352 -15.35 14.34 8.37
C LEU A 352 -14.55 15.46 7.71
N GLY A 353 -15.16 16.65 7.59
CA GLY A 353 -14.54 17.84 7.02
C GLY A 353 -13.43 18.46 7.87
N ASP A 354 -13.22 18.01 9.09
CA ASP A 354 -12.18 18.54 10.00
C ASP A 354 -11.00 17.57 10.16
N MET A 355 -11.05 16.40 9.49
CA MET A 355 -10.01 15.39 9.57
C MET A 355 -8.86 15.70 8.61
N ASP A 356 -7.64 15.49 9.08
CA ASP A 356 -6.42 15.46 8.29
C ASP A 356 -6.25 14.05 7.68
N LEU A 357 -6.39 13.95 6.36
CA LEU A 357 -6.39 12.67 5.63
C LEU A 357 -5.03 11.96 5.75
N ALA A 358 -3.94 12.72 5.69
CA ALA A 358 -2.60 12.15 5.84
C ALA A 358 -2.41 11.55 7.23
N LYS A 359 -2.94 12.21 8.27
CA LYS A 359 -2.84 11.72 9.64
C LYS A 359 -3.72 10.49 9.90
N VAL A 360 -4.92 10.45 9.33
CA VAL A 360 -5.78 9.25 9.35
C VAL A 360 -5.06 8.07 8.71
N PHE A 361 -4.42 8.31 7.57
CA PHE A 361 -3.69 7.27 6.84
C PHE A 361 -2.43 6.82 7.60
N GLU A 362 -1.72 7.73 8.26
CA GLU A 362 -0.58 7.43 9.13
C GLU A 362 -0.98 6.56 10.33
N ASP A 363 -2.03 6.94 11.05
CA ASP A 363 -2.54 6.18 12.19
C ASP A 363 -3.01 4.78 11.75
N LEU A 364 -3.66 4.67 10.60
CA LEU A 364 -4.06 3.39 10.01
C LEU A 364 -2.84 2.50 9.70
N THR A 365 -1.78 3.11 9.17
CA THR A 365 -0.50 2.43 8.90
C THR A 365 0.11 1.87 10.19
N GLU A 366 0.07 2.64 11.27
CA GLU A 366 0.58 2.19 12.57
C GLU A 366 -0.27 1.05 13.15
N VAL A 367 -1.60 1.11 13.04
CA VAL A 367 -2.51 -0.01 13.40
C VAL A 367 -2.13 -1.27 12.61
N MET A 368 -1.92 -1.16 11.30
CA MET A 368 -1.49 -2.28 10.47
C MET A 368 -0.16 -2.87 10.97
N LYS A 369 0.83 -2.02 11.18
CA LYS A 369 2.19 -2.41 11.61
C LYS A 369 2.19 -3.11 12.96
N VAL A 370 1.51 -2.56 13.97
CA VAL A 370 1.39 -3.16 15.32
C VAL A 370 0.74 -4.54 15.25
N ASN A 371 -0.20 -4.74 14.33
CA ASN A 371 -0.89 -6.02 14.13
C ASN A 371 -0.17 -6.98 13.16
N GLY A 372 1.07 -6.69 12.77
CA GLY A 372 1.87 -7.55 11.88
C GLY A 372 1.35 -7.63 10.44
N ILE A 373 0.61 -6.60 10.01
CA ILE A 373 0.08 -6.45 8.66
C ILE A 373 1.05 -5.54 7.90
N SER A 374 1.64 -6.04 6.81
CA SER A 374 2.51 -5.24 5.94
C SER A 374 1.66 -4.44 4.97
N MET A 375 2.01 -3.17 4.80
CA MET A 375 1.36 -2.30 3.82
C MET A 375 2.01 -2.49 2.44
N PRO A 376 1.24 -2.66 1.36
CA PRO A 376 1.76 -2.67 -0.01
C PRO A 376 2.49 -1.37 -0.37
N ALA A 377 3.47 -1.45 -1.26
CA ALA A 377 4.25 -0.29 -1.69
C ALA A 377 3.38 0.82 -2.31
N SER A 378 2.32 0.46 -3.04
CA SER A 378 1.33 1.40 -3.61
C SER A 378 0.69 2.28 -2.54
N LEU A 379 0.31 1.71 -1.40
CA LEU A 379 -0.31 2.44 -0.30
C LEU A 379 0.71 3.31 0.46
N THR A 380 1.95 2.85 0.58
CA THR A 380 3.01 3.67 1.18
C THR A 380 3.33 4.90 0.33
N MET A 381 3.36 4.74 -1.01
CA MET A 381 3.48 5.85 -1.94
C MET A 381 2.28 6.81 -1.83
N LEU A 382 1.07 6.27 -1.70
CA LEU A 382 -0.14 7.06 -1.51
C LEU A 382 -0.09 7.90 -0.22
N ALA A 383 0.31 7.30 0.90
CA ALA A 383 0.46 8.01 2.18
C ALA A 383 1.39 9.22 2.06
N ARG A 384 2.55 9.02 1.43
CA ARG A 384 3.51 10.11 1.18
C ARG A 384 2.92 11.18 0.26
N GLY A 385 2.30 10.76 -0.84
CA GLY A 385 1.68 11.68 -1.78
C GLY A 385 0.60 12.54 -1.12
N LEU A 386 -0.24 11.94 -0.26
CA LEU A 386 -1.26 12.63 0.53
C LEU A 386 -0.62 13.67 1.48
N THR A 387 0.39 13.29 2.24
CA THR A 387 1.10 14.22 3.14
C THR A 387 1.71 15.40 2.37
N THR A 388 2.29 15.14 1.20
CA THR A 388 2.93 16.18 0.39
C THR A 388 1.89 17.13 -0.22
N ILE A 389 0.79 16.58 -0.74
CA ILE A 389 -0.27 17.41 -1.36
C ILE A 389 -1.03 18.22 -0.33
N GLU A 390 -1.32 17.68 0.86
CA GLU A 390 -1.93 18.44 1.95
C GLU A 390 -1.06 19.62 2.36
N GLY A 391 0.26 19.41 2.46
CA GLY A 391 1.20 20.50 2.69
C GLY A 391 1.18 21.57 1.60
N ALA A 392 1.12 21.17 0.33
CA ALA A 392 1.04 22.09 -0.80
C ALA A 392 -0.29 22.86 -0.82
N VAL A 393 -1.41 22.18 -0.57
CA VAL A 393 -2.75 22.81 -0.51
C VAL A 393 -2.84 23.76 0.68
N ALA A 394 -2.35 23.37 1.86
CA ALA A 394 -2.35 24.23 3.04
C ALA A 394 -1.48 25.50 2.85
N ALA A 395 -0.38 25.40 2.11
CA ALA A 395 0.45 26.57 1.76
C ALA A 395 -0.30 27.53 0.82
N LEU A 396 -1.12 27.03 -0.09
CA LEU A 396 -1.95 27.84 -0.99
C LEU A 396 -3.14 28.46 -0.25
N SER A 397 -3.84 27.67 0.53
CA SER A 397 -5.00 28.10 1.34
C SER A 397 -5.19 27.18 2.55
N PRO A 398 -4.96 27.69 3.76
CA PRO A 398 -5.15 26.93 5.01
C PRO A 398 -6.62 26.52 5.26
N ASP A 399 -7.57 27.17 4.59
CA ASP A 399 -9.00 26.90 4.77
C ASP A 399 -9.51 25.70 3.97
N ILE A 400 -8.69 25.16 3.05
CA ILE A 400 -9.07 24.00 2.23
C ILE A 400 -8.72 22.72 2.97
N ASN A 401 -9.74 21.92 3.25
CA ASN A 401 -9.55 20.57 3.77
C ASN A 401 -9.70 19.53 2.67
N VAL A 402 -8.65 18.76 2.41
CA VAL A 402 -8.61 17.73 1.37
C VAL A 402 -9.66 16.65 1.63
N MET A 403 -9.97 16.33 2.90
CA MET A 403 -11.00 15.36 3.26
C MET A 403 -12.40 15.80 2.80
N GLN A 404 -12.70 17.09 2.80
CA GLN A 404 -13.98 17.59 2.26
C GLN A 404 -14.09 17.30 0.76
N VAL A 405 -13.01 17.44 0.02
CA VAL A 405 -12.95 17.11 -1.42
C VAL A 405 -13.17 15.61 -1.63
N VAL A 406 -12.51 14.77 -0.82
CA VAL A 406 -12.68 13.29 -0.84
C VAL A 406 -14.14 12.92 -0.60
N THR A 407 -14.75 13.47 0.47
CA THR A 407 -16.13 13.12 0.84
C THR A 407 -17.15 13.60 -0.18
N ALA A 408 -16.92 14.76 -0.81
CA ALA A 408 -17.78 15.25 -1.89
C ALA A 408 -17.74 14.29 -3.09
N ARG A 409 -16.55 13.79 -3.48
CA ARG A 409 -16.41 12.84 -4.59
C ARG A 409 -16.99 11.46 -4.27
N ILE A 410 -16.70 10.91 -3.10
CA ILE A 410 -17.27 9.61 -2.68
C ILE A 410 -18.80 9.70 -2.62
N GLY A 411 -19.36 10.84 -2.12
CA GLY A 411 -20.80 11.08 -2.10
C GLY A 411 -21.41 11.08 -3.50
N ASP A 412 -20.80 11.76 -4.47
CA ASP A 412 -21.24 11.83 -5.86
C ASP A 412 -21.16 10.46 -6.58
N ASP A 413 -20.10 9.69 -6.36
CA ASP A 413 -19.91 8.37 -6.96
C ASP A 413 -20.81 7.30 -6.35
N MET A 414 -21.10 7.37 -5.04
CA MET A 414 -22.08 6.47 -4.41
C MET A 414 -23.48 6.62 -5.02
N PHE A 415 -23.83 7.82 -5.51
CA PHE A 415 -25.13 8.04 -6.16
C PHE A 415 -25.13 7.74 -7.65
N LYS A 416 -23.97 7.86 -8.34
CA LYS A 416 -23.89 7.68 -9.80
C LYS A 416 -23.57 6.25 -10.24
N ASN A 417 -22.76 5.51 -9.47
CA ASN A 417 -22.20 4.21 -9.86
C ASN A 417 -22.71 3.01 -9.05
N VAL A 418 -23.68 3.20 -8.17
CA VAL A 418 -24.30 2.06 -7.50
C VAL A 418 -25.20 1.36 -8.51
N ASP A 419 -24.68 0.30 -9.12
CA ASP A 419 -25.52 -0.69 -9.80
C ASP A 419 -26.38 -1.42 -8.76
N TRP A 420 -27.46 -0.75 -8.34
CA TRP A 420 -28.44 -1.30 -7.42
C TRP A 420 -28.99 -2.65 -7.91
N ARG A 421 -28.98 -2.89 -9.23
CA ARG A 421 -29.37 -4.17 -9.80
C ARG A 421 -28.30 -5.25 -9.56
N GLY A 422 -27.01 -4.91 -9.64
CA GLY A 422 -25.90 -5.82 -9.33
C GLY A 422 -25.86 -6.17 -7.85
N ILE A 423 -26.03 -5.20 -6.96
CA ILE A 423 -26.04 -5.41 -5.48
C ILE A 423 -27.26 -6.26 -5.08
N ILE A 424 -28.46 -5.94 -5.58
CA ILE A 424 -29.66 -6.75 -5.31
C ILE A 424 -29.51 -8.16 -5.89
N GLN A 425 -28.86 -8.33 -7.04
CA GLN A 425 -28.60 -9.65 -7.60
C GLN A 425 -27.52 -10.42 -6.83
N GLN A 426 -26.49 -9.74 -6.29
CA GLN A 426 -25.46 -10.35 -5.46
C GLN A 426 -26.00 -10.76 -4.10
N ASP A 427 -26.78 -9.91 -3.45
CA ASP A 427 -27.48 -10.22 -2.19
C ASP A 427 -28.53 -11.31 -2.38
N ALA A 428 -29.30 -11.26 -3.46
CA ALA A 428 -30.24 -12.31 -3.81
C ALA A 428 -29.55 -13.65 -4.14
N ARG A 429 -28.37 -13.63 -4.79
CA ARG A 429 -27.53 -14.81 -4.98
C ARG A 429 -26.95 -15.33 -3.66
N ALA A 430 -26.41 -14.46 -2.82
CA ALA A 430 -25.88 -14.84 -1.51
C ALA A 430 -26.96 -15.44 -0.60
N VAL A 431 -28.17 -14.86 -0.59
CA VAL A 431 -29.33 -15.42 0.10
C VAL A 431 -29.78 -16.75 -0.55
N TYR A 432 -29.82 -16.83 -1.88
CA TYR A 432 -30.15 -18.07 -2.59
C TYR A 432 -29.10 -19.17 -2.36
N GLU A 433 -27.79 -18.85 -2.43
CA GLU A 433 -26.72 -19.80 -2.12
C GLU A 433 -26.72 -20.22 -0.65
N SER A 434 -27.00 -19.31 0.27
CA SER A 434 -27.14 -19.61 1.70
C SER A 434 -28.37 -20.49 1.96
N ALA A 435 -29.50 -20.21 1.31
CA ALA A 435 -30.68 -21.06 1.37
C ALA A 435 -30.44 -22.44 0.71
N HIS A 436 -29.71 -22.49 -0.41
CA HIS A 436 -29.39 -23.76 -1.07
C HIS A 436 -28.38 -24.58 -0.24
N LYS A 437 -27.38 -23.97 0.35
CA LYS A 437 -26.45 -24.62 1.30
C LYS A 437 -27.15 -25.10 2.57
N SER A 438 -28.18 -24.37 3.04
CA SER A 438 -29.00 -24.82 4.18
C SER A 438 -29.81 -26.10 3.86
N LEU A 439 -30.19 -26.32 2.61
CA LEU A 439 -30.87 -27.54 2.18
C LEU A 439 -29.91 -28.73 2.02
N GLU A 440 -28.59 -28.49 1.88
CA GLU A 440 -27.54 -29.52 1.85
C GLU A 440 -27.09 -29.98 3.24
N ILE A 441 -27.36 -29.19 4.30
CA ILE A 441 -26.98 -29.52 5.68
C ILE A 441 -27.49 -30.91 6.13
N PRO A 442 -28.75 -31.32 5.84
CA PRO A 442 -29.20 -32.65 6.21
C PRO A 442 -28.47 -33.79 5.47
N ALA A 443 -28.07 -33.56 4.22
CA ALA A 443 -27.32 -34.55 3.44
C ALA A 443 -25.88 -34.67 3.95
N LEU A 444 -25.22 -33.55 4.24
CA LEU A 444 -23.88 -33.49 4.85
C LEU A 444 -23.86 -34.11 6.27
N LEU A 445 -24.91 -33.85 7.07
CA LEU A 445 -25.08 -34.48 8.38
C LEU A 445 -25.25 -36.01 8.27
N ALA A 446 -26.01 -36.49 7.28
CA ALA A 446 -26.18 -37.90 7.01
C ALA A 446 -24.87 -38.57 6.54
N ASP A 447 -24.05 -37.87 5.74
CA ASP A 447 -22.74 -38.36 5.28
C ASP A 447 -21.71 -38.37 6.43
N VAL A 448 -21.67 -37.34 7.28
CA VAL A 448 -20.83 -37.32 8.47
C VAL A 448 -21.21 -38.42 9.46
N MET A 449 -22.51 -38.66 9.65
CA MET A 449 -23.00 -39.76 10.48
C MET A 449 -22.66 -41.14 9.86
N ARG A 450 -22.73 -41.29 8.54
CA ARG A 450 -22.34 -42.53 7.83
C ARG A 450 -20.84 -42.81 7.95
N THR A 451 -20.01 -41.76 7.83
CA THR A 451 -18.56 -41.86 7.93
C THR A 451 -18.13 -42.11 9.37
N GLY A 452 -18.82 -41.51 10.34
CA GLY A 452 -18.64 -41.77 11.77
C GLY A 452 -18.99 -43.21 12.19
N LEU A 453 -20.07 -43.77 11.61
CA LEU A 453 -20.48 -45.14 11.87
C LEU A 453 -19.55 -46.20 11.24
N LYS A 454 -18.78 -45.82 10.21
CA LYS A 454 -17.75 -46.68 9.58
C LYS A 454 -16.40 -46.65 10.25
N GLY A 455 -16.20 -45.83 11.30
CA GLY A 455 -14.93 -45.74 12.06
C GLY A 455 -13.77 -45.09 11.30
N GLU A 456 -14.03 -44.45 10.16
CA GLU A 456 -13.00 -43.84 9.29
C GLU A 456 -12.84 -42.29 9.45
N ALA A 457 -13.58 -41.69 10.40
CA ALA A 457 -13.50 -40.25 10.62
C ALA A 457 -12.30 -39.88 11.49
N VAL A 458 -11.24 -39.40 10.89
CA VAL A 458 -10.16 -38.68 11.58
C VAL A 458 -10.49 -37.18 11.60
N VAL A 459 -11.08 -36.69 12.70
CA VAL A 459 -11.33 -35.27 12.89
C VAL A 459 -10.13 -34.66 13.61
N GLY A 460 -9.28 -33.98 12.88
CA GLY A 460 -8.25 -33.11 13.43
C GLY A 460 -8.89 -31.81 13.92
N ILE A 461 -9.28 -31.73 15.20
CA ILE A 461 -9.78 -30.48 15.79
C ILE A 461 -8.59 -29.70 16.34
N GLU A 462 -8.15 -28.65 15.63
CA GLU A 462 -7.30 -27.63 16.24
C GLU A 462 -8.16 -26.79 17.20
N HIS A 463 -7.98 -27.03 18.48
CA HIS A 463 -8.72 -26.40 19.56
C HIS A 463 -8.25 -24.95 19.77
N ARG A 464 -8.96 -23.99 19.15
CA ARG A 464 -8.90 -22.55 19.50
C ARG A 464 -10.30 -21.93 19.53
N ALA A 465 -11.17 -22.54 20.31
CA ALA A 465 -12.42 -21.87 20.68
C ALA A 465 -12.20 -21.10 22.00
N SER A 466 -12.72 -19.88 22.10
CA SER A 466 -12.76 -19.18 23.40
C SER A 466 -13.53 -20.03 24.40
N ASP A 467 -13.20 -19.93 25.68
CA ASP A 467 -13.83 -20.71 26.76
C ASP A 467 -15.36 -20.58 26.74
N ASP A 468 -15.90 -19.44 26.31
CA ASP A 468 -17.34 -19.22 26.14
C ASP A 468 -17.95 -20.01 24.97
N MET A 469 -17.25 -20.15 23.85
CA MET A 469 -17.73 -20.92 22.70
C MET A 469 -17.69 -22.41 22.99
N SER A 470 -16.66 -22.89 23.66
CA SER A 470 -16.55 -24.29 24.09
C SER A 470 -17.64 -24.65 25.10
N ALA A 471 -17.97 -23.74 26.01
CA ALA A 471 -19.06 -23.89 26.97
C ALA A 471 -20.43 -23.93 26.27
N LEU A 472 -20.65 -23.09 25.26
CA LEU A 472 -21.88 -23.02 24.47
C LEU A 472 -22.07 -24.31 23.64
N ILE A 473 -21.03 -24.75 22.95
CA ILE A 473 -21.04 -25.99 22.15
C ILE A 473 -21.29 -27.20 23.07
N SER A 474 -20.60 -27.27 24.21
CA SER A 474 -20.79 -28.34 25.22
C SER A 474 -22.23 -28.37 25.75
N ASP A 475 -22.86 -27.21 25.99
CA ASP A 475 -24.25 -27.12 26.46
C ASP A 475 -25.25 -27.56 25.39
N VAL A 476 -25.03 -27.16 24.14
CA VAL A 476 -25.88 -27.59 22.99
C VAL A 476 -25.74 -29.08 22.73
N VAL A 477 -24.52 -29.61 22.66
CA VAL A 477 -24.26 -31.05 22.46
C VAL A 477 -24.91 -31.86 23.58
N PHE A 478 -24.76 -31.45 24.83
CA PHE A 478 -25.39 -32.13 25.96
C PHE A 478 -26.92 -32.17 25.85
N LYS A 479 -27.58 -31.05 25.50
CA LYS A 479 -29.04 -30.97 25.33
C LYS A 479 -29.52 -31.86 24.17
N VAL A 480 -28.78 -31.91 23.07
CA VAL A 480 -29.08 -32.78 21.94
C VAL A 480 -28.95 -34.25 22.33
N CYS A 481 -27.89 -34.63 23.02
CA CYS A 481 -27.72 -36.00 23.50
C CYS A 481 -28.82 -36.40 24.49
N ALA A 482 -29.17 -35.52 25.43
CA ALA A 482 -30.26 -35.75 26.38
C ALA A 482 -31.62 -35.95 25.69
N ALA A 483 -31.92 -35.14 24.67
CA ALA A 483 -33.13 -35.25 23.87
C ALA A 483 -33.18 -36.56 23.07
N LEU A 484 -32.06 -36.99 22.49
CA LEU A 484 -31.96 -38.26 21.76
C LEU A 484 -32.16 -39.46 22.68
N ILE A 485 -31.57 -39.47 23.87
CA ILE A 485 -31.73 -40.54 24.87
C ILE A 485 -33.17 -40.57 25.35
N ALA A 486 -33.80 -39.42 25.62
CA ALA A 486 -35.20 -39.36 26.05
C ALA A 486 -36.13 -39.88 24.91
N ALA A 487 -35.88 -39.52 23.66
CA ALA A 487 -36.62 -40.04 22.50
C ALA A 487 -36.51 -41.56 22.37
N ALA A 488 -35.30 -42.10 22.51
CA ALA A 488 -35.08 -43.55 22.49
C ALA A 488 -35.83 -44.26 23.61
N LEU A 489 -35.86 -43.70 24.82
CA LEU A 489 -36.58 -44.27 25.95
C LEU A 489 -38.12 -44.21 25.75
N ILE A 490 -38.62 -43.13 25.13
CA ILE A 490 -40.03 -42.99 24.78
C ILE A 490 -40.45 -44.05 23.72
N ILE A 491 -39.62 -44.26 22.69
CA ILE A 491 -39.84 -45.26 21.66
C ILE A 491 -39.82 -46.66 22.26
N CYS A 492 -38.84 -46.93 23.11
CA CYS A 492 -38.68 -48.23 23.81
C CYS A 492 -39.88 -48.47 24.75
N GLY A 493 -40.30 -47.47 25.52
CA GLY A 493 -41.48 -47.55 26.35
C GLY A 493 -42.78 -47.77 25.57
N SER A 494 -42.91 -47.11 24.39
CA SER A 494 -44.09 -47.29 23.51
C SER A 494 -44.14 -48.72 22.89
N THR A 495 -43.00 -49.25 22.44
CA THR A 495 -42.91 -50.63 21.93
C THR A 495 -43.17 -51.70 22.99
N LEU A 496 -42.68 -51.48 24.22
CA LEU A 496 -42.99 -52.34 25.39
C LEU A 496 -44.47 -52.30 25.76
N SER A 497 -45.11 -51.12 25.67
CA SER A 497 -46.54 -50.94 25.93
C SER A 497 -47.40 -51.70 24.96
N THR A 498 -47.07 -51.70 23.66
CA THR A 498 -47.79 -52.44 22.63
C THR A 498 -47.69 -53.96 22.81
N THR A 499 -46.52 -54.44 23.25
CA THR A 499 -46.29 -55.85 23.54
C THR A 499 -46.98 -56.31 24.83
N ALA A 500 -47.03 -55.45 25.85
CA ALA A 500 -47.72 -55.72 27.10
C ALA A 500 -49.25 -55.72 26.98
N SER A 501 -49.79 -54.89 26.10
CA SER A 501 -51.25 -54.86 25.76
C SER A 501 -51.75 -56.20 25.19
N LEU A 502 -50.90 -56.96 24.56
CA LEU A 502 -51.19 -58.30 24.01
C LEU A 502 -51.22 -59.39 25.11
N THR A 503 -50.64 -59.15 26.29
CA THR A 503 -50.53 -60.10 27.42
C THR A 503 -51.41 -59.75 28.62
N GLY A 504 -52.21 -58.65 28.56
CA GLY A 504 -53.24 -58.28 29.56
C GLY A 504 -52.68 -57.70 30.87
N GLY A 505 -51.43 -57.24 30.95
CA GLY A 505 -50.84 -56.67 32.14
C GLY A 505 -50.19 -55.29 31.95
N ILE A 506 -50.24 -54.43 32.97
CA ILE A 506 -49.50 -53.15 32.97
C ILE A 506 -48.01 -53.43 33.15
N CYS A 507 -47.20 -53.12 32.13
CA CYS A 507 -45.75 -53.32 32.18
C CYS A 507 -45.07 -52.18 32.97
N TRP A 508 -44.65 -52.44 34.21
CA TRP A 508 -43.93 -51.45 35.06
C TRP A 508 -42.68 -50.87 34.37
N TYR A 509 -42.04 -51.57 33.48
CA TYR A 509 -40.89 -51.09 32.68
C TYR A 509 -41.27 -49.99 31.72
N THR A 510 -42.48 -49.97 31.17
CA THR A 510 -43.01 -48.89 30.36
C THR A 510 -43.11 -47.58 31.09
N ILE A 511 -43.67 -47.63 32.32
CA ILE A 511 -43.83 -46.47 33.21
C ILE A 511 -42.43 -45.96 33.61
N ALA A 512 -41.51 -46.88 33.92
CA ALA A 512 -40.14 -46.50 34.29
C ALA A 512 -39.40 -45.78 33.12
N CYS A 513 -39.55 -46.23 31.87
CA CYS A 513 -38.93 -45.56 30.70
C CYS A 513 -39.47 -44.14 30.53
N PHE A 514 -40.77 -43.88 30.68
CA PHE A 514 -41.35 -42.55 30.55
C PHE A 514 -40.90 -41.62 31.71
N ILE A 515 -40.83 -42.13 32.96
CA ILE A 515 -40.37 -41.35 34.11
C ILE A 515 -38.90 -40.96 33.90
N VAL A 516 -38.02 -41.90 33.51
CA VAL A 516 -36.62 -41.62 33.27
C VAL A 516 -36.44 -40.64 32.14
N ALA A 517 -37.17 -40.75 31.04
CA ALA A 517 -37.14 -39.78 29.92
C ALA A 517 -37.57 -38.37 30.40
N ALA A 518 -38.62 -38.27 31.21
CA ALA A 518 -39.08 -36.99 31.76
C ALA A 518 -38.04 -36.37 32.72
N VAL A 519 -37.38 -37.19 33.55
CA VAL A 519 -36.31 -36.71 34.46
C VAL A 519 -35.10 -36.21 33.70
N ILE A 520 -34.68 -36.92 32.63
CA ILE A 520 -33.56 -36.51 31.77
C ILE A 520 -33.85 -35.17 31.09
N LEU A 521 -35.03 -35.02 30.52
CA LEU A 521 -35.44 -33.77 29.89
C LEU A 521 -35.55 -32.63 30.92
N GLY A 522 -36.19 -32.86 32.06
CA GLY A 522 -36.27 -31.89 33.14
C GLY A 522 -34.90 -31.42 33.64
N TRP A 523 -33.97 -32.35 33.81
CA TRP A 523 -32.63 -32.05 34.24
C TRP A 523 -31.82 -31.29 33.19
N ALA A 524 -31.90 -31.70 31.90
CA ALA A 524 -31.20 -31.05 30.82
C ALA A 524 -31.64 -29.59 30.59
N PHE A 525 -32.94 -29.31 30.72
CA PHE A 525 -33.48 -27.99 30.42
C PHE A 525 -33.63 -27.08 31.65
N TRP A 526 -33.88 -27.64 32.87
CA TRP A 526 -34.14 -26.85 34.08
C TRP A 526 -32.93 -26.55 34.94
N PHE A 527 -32.07 -27.53 35.23
CA PHE A 527 -30.99 -27.36 36.19
C PHE A 527 -29.77 -26.62 35.66
N ARG A 528 -29.45 -26.73 34.39
CA ARG A 528 -28.28 -26.05 33.77
C ARG A 528 -28.52 -24.58 33.42
N GLY A 529 -29.78 -24.16 33.31
CA GLY A 529 -30.17 -22.75 33.13
C GLY A 529 -29.93 -21.85 34.35
N ARG A 530 -29.70 -22.41 35.53
CA ARG A 530 -29.49 -21.66 36.79
C ARG A 530 -28.03 -21.32 37.13
N LYS A 531 -27.04 -21.91 36.45
CA LYS A 531 -25.62 -21.61 36.72
C LYS A 531 -25.09 -20.35 36.00
N LYS A 532 -25.92 -19.63 35.25
CA LYS A 532 -25.55 -18.35 34.58
C LYS A 532 -26.08 -17.09 35.31
N LYS A 533 -26.52 -17.19 36.55
CA LYS A 533 -26.93 -16.03 37.38
C LYS A 533 -26.27 -16.11 38.75
N GLY A 534 -24.96 -16.10 38.78
CA GLY A 534 -24.17 -15.96 40.00
C GLY A 534 -22.78 -15.47 39.65
#